data_59435c9fecd5a24243f7df264fa07db4
#
_entry.id   59435c9fecd5a24243f7df264fa07db4
#
_cell.length_a   1.000
_cell.length_b   1.000
_cell.length_c   1.000
_cell.angle_alpha   90.00
_cell.angle_beta   90.00
_cell.angle_gamma   90.00
#
_symmetry.space_group_name_H-M   'P 1'
#
loop_
_entity.id
_entity.type
_entity.pdbx_description
1 polymer ?
#
loop_
_entity_poly.entity_id
_entity_poly.type
_entity_poly.pdbx_seq_one_letter_code
_entity_poly.pdbx_strand_id
1 'polypeptide(L)'
;MQVMNNPYLEECPDFSGDAYQAQRQRLVAAGMSETDAIDFLKSSWTAVNDEAKERWDQLRHEHQLAEAEEARLAGEAQALKEAAEREERDAQVAEDRKKNRAKFIPVEVGAKMPNIDPIYFTAAYMAKLRKGEYQELWLTTPQGMRYLLKSLGTSTAPQAWSLSTGEDGQVKVVASDELKLSNVLVRDEDLSWEDFLSALILLIKAMKEAEWPQDRIEMFSRLAGNIQSHPYATSLDTTGCDKRALIIYVARQRRAWHTMALREQSLPDLSILDETALARAWEEAFRMFRQTNFRQVRVVLLLSLGTY
;
A
#
# COMPACT_ATOMS: atom_id res chain seq x y z
N MET A 1 -47.59 -14.98 28.99
CA MET A 1 -47.44 -15.27 30.44
C MET A 1 -48.79 -15.52 31.05
N GLN A 2 -49.13 -16.74 31.50
CA GLN A 2 -50.34 -16.94 32.35
C GLN A 2 -50.07 -16.18 33.64
N VAL A 3 -50.96 -15.27 33.99
CA VAL A 3 -50.93 -14.57 35.27
C VAL A 3 -51.22 -15.62 36.34
N MET A 4 -50.20 -16.27 36.86
CA MET A 4 -50.35 -17.11 38.03
C MET A 4 -50.58 -16.20 39.22
N ASN A 5 -51.69 -16.39 39.93
CA ASN A 5 -51.92 -15.68 41.17
C ASN A 5 -50.81 -15.98 42.16
N ASN A 6 -50.33 -14.96 42.84
CA ASN A 6 -49.30 -15.14 43.86
C ASN A 6 -49.90 -15.85 45.09
N PRO A 7 -49.51 -17.10 45.39
CA PRO A 7 -50.10 -17.88 46.46
C PRO A 7 -49.81 -17.35 47.86
N TYR A 8 -48.80 -16.45 47.97
CA TYR A 8 -48.52 -15.76 49.24
C TYR A 8 -49.51 -14.66 49.56
N LEU A 9 -50.32 -14.23 48.62
CA LEU A 9 -51.36 -13.23 48.78
C LEU A 9 -52.76 -13.88 49.00
N GLU A 10 -52.82 -15.19 48.90
CA GLU A 10 -54.05 -15.91 49.14
C GLU A 10 -54.26 -16.15 50.63
N GLU A 11 -55.38 -15.66 51.16
CA GLU A 11 -55.78 -15.86 52.56
C GLU A 11 -56.65 -17.16 52.71
N CYS A 12 -56.40 -17.85 53.82
CA CYS A 12 -57.15 -19.05 54.12
C CYS A 12 -58.67 -18.70 54.31
N PRO A 13 -59.58 -19.31 53.51
CA PRO A 13 -60.98 -19.07 53.63
C PRO A 13 -61.51 -19.42 55.03
N ASP A 14 -62.56 -18.67 55.49
CA ASP A 14 -63.24 -19.03 56.70
C ASP A 14 -64.18 -20.23 56.44
N PHE A 15 -63.68 -21.43 56.72
CA PHE A 15 -64.43 -22.67 56.55
C PHE A 15 -65.53 -22.86 57.55
N SER A 16 -65.70 -21.97 58.58
CA SER A 16 -66.82 -21.95 59.46
C SER A 16 -68.09 -21.29 58.87
N GLY A 17 -67.91 -20.44 57.84
CA GLY A 17 -68.96 -19.69 57.16
C GLY A 17 -69.95 -20.58 56.37
N ASP A 18 -71.09 -19.99 56.01
CA ASP A 18 -72.21 -20.68 55.32
C ASP A 18 -71.80 -21.19 53.92
N ALA A 19 -70.86 -20.52 53.25
CA ALA A 19 -70.36 -20.92 51.93
C ALA A 19 -69.80 -22.34 51.93
N TYR A 20 -69.25 -22.83 53.00
CA TYR A 20 -68.64 -24.14 53.14
C TYR A 20 -69.47 -25.16 53.91
N GLN A 21 -70.72 -24.83 54.25
CA GLN A 21 -71.65 -25.69 55.02
C GLN A 21 -71.86 -27.07 54.35
N ALA A 22 -72.07 -27.12 53.03
CA ALA A 22 -72.25 -28.36 52.30
C ALA A 22 -70.99 -29.27 52.33
N GLN A 23 -69.82 -28.70 52.37
CA GLN A 23 -68.56 -29.45 52.47
C GLN A 23 -68.38 -30.03 53.90
N ARG A 24 -68.60 -29.23 54.91
CA ARG A 24 -68.60 -29.70 56.33
C ARG A 24 -69.61 -30.83 56.56
N GLN A 25 -70.86 -30.67 56.10
CA GLN A 25 -71.87 -31.69 56.22
C GLN A 25 -71.47 -33.05 55.61
N ARG A 26 -70.76 -33.05 54.48
CA ARG A 26 -70.24 -34.31 53.88
C ARG A 26 -69.23 -34.99 54.79
N LEU A 27 -68.36 -34.22 55.44
CA LEU A 27 -67.33 -34.74 56.33
C LEU A 27 -67.93 -35.22 57.65
N VAL A 28 -68.95 -34.52 58.16
CA VAL A 28 -69.71 -34.94 59.32
C VAL A 28 -70.50 -36.24 59.07
N ALA A 29 -71.13 -36.37 57.89
CA ALA A 29 -71.80 -37.61 57.46
C ALA A 29 -70.79 -38.79 57.32
N ALA A 30 -69.51 -38.53 57.14
CA ALA A 30 -68.46 -39.54 57.15
C ALA A 30 -67.93 -39.86 58.55
N GLY A 31 -68.51 -39.27 59.60
CA GLY A 31 -68.19 -39.61 61.00
C GLY A 31 -67.26 -38.65 61.70
N MET A 32 -66.93 -37.47 61.10
CA MET A 32 -66.17 -36.42 61.79
C MET A 32 -67.05 -35.51 62.67
N SER A 33 -66.46 -34.90 63.68
CA SER A 33 -67.12 -33.79 64.36
C SER A 33 -67.09 -32.52 63.48
N GLU A 34 -68.01 -31.56 63.72
CA GLU A 34 -68.06 -30.32 62.96
C GLU A 34 -66.74 -29.49 63.09
N THR A 35 -66.16 -29.52 64.28
CA THR A 35 -64.81 -28.90 64.55
C THR A 35 -63.71 -29.59 63.77
N ASP A 36 -63.66 -30.92 63.77
CA ASP A 36 -62.67 -31.69 63.02
C ASP A 36 -62.82 -31.50 61.51
N ALA A 37 -64.02 -31.33 61.00
CA ALA A 37 -64.33 -31.07 59.61
C ALA A 37 -63.75 -29.68 59.17
N ILE A 38 -63.89 -28.64 60.03
CA ILE A 38 -63.35 -27.31 59.79
C ILE A 38 -61.79 -27.38 59.78
N ASP A 39 -61.19 -28.05 60.74
CA ASP A 39 -59.75 -28.18 60.87
C ASP A 39 -59.16 -29.01 59.72
N PHE A 40 -59.84 -30.03 59.25
CA PHE A 40 -59.48 -30.80 58.08
C PHE A 40 -59.49 -29.95 56.81
N LEU A 41 -60.53 -29.15 56.59
CA LEU A 41 -60.57 -28.22 55.42
C LEU A 41 -59.50 -27.17 55.46
N LYS A 42 -59.21 -26.60 56.67
CA LYS A 42 -58.06 -25.65 56.83
C LYS A 42 -56.73 -26.29 56.54
N SER A 43 -56.49 -27.48 57.12
CA SER A 43 -55.20 -28.19 56.89
C SER A 43 -55.05 -28.62 55.43
N SER A 44 -56.13 -29.07 54.79
CA SER A 44 -56.13 -29.40 53.36
C SER A 44 -55.86 -28.19 52.50
N TRP A 45 -56.45 -27.05 52.77
CA TRP A 45 -56.19 -25.79 52.06
C TRP A 45 -54.75 -25.35 52.30
N THR A 46 -54.21 -25.42 53.51
CA THR A 46 -52.86 -25.04 53.84
C THR A 46 -51.87 -25.89 53.07
N ALA A 47 -52.05 -27.21 53.03
CA ALA A 47 -51.19 -28.11 52.28
C ALA A 47 -51.19 -27.80 50.80
N VAL A 48 -52.34 -27.50 50.18
CA VAL A 48 -52.40 -27.10 48.75
C VAL A 48 -51.74 -25.75 48.48
N ASN A 49 -51.97 -24.77 49.41
CA ASN A 49 -51.37 -23.46 49.30
C ASN A 49 -49.79 -23.51 49.46
N ASP A 50 -49.32 -24.32 50.39
CA ASP A 50 -47.89 -24.48 50.63
C ASP A 50 -47.22 -25.15 49.42
N GLU A 51 -47.83 -26.14 48.79
CA GLU A 51 -47.35 -26.72 47.53
C GLU A 51 -47.41 -25.68 46.38
N ALA A 52 -48.38 -24.80 46.35
CA ALA A 52 -48.43 -23.70 45.38
C ALA A 52 -47.32 -22.67 45.59
N LYS A 53 -46.98 -22.34 46.86
CA LYS A 53 -45.86 -21.47 47.19
C LYS A 53 -44.50 -22.05 46.77
N GLU A 54 -44.30 -23.34 47.03
CA GLU A 54 -43.04 -24.02 46.58
C GLU A 54 -42.88 -23.96 45.06
N ARG A 55 -43.97 -24.26 44.32
CA ARG A 55 -43.97 -24.14 42.85
C ARG A 55 -43.73 -22.70 42.39
N TRP A 56 -44.32 -21.72 43.03
CA TRP A 56 -44.10 -20.30 42.74
C TRP A 56 -42.67 -19.89 42.96
N ASP A 57 -42.05 -20.29 44.06
CA ASP A 57 -40.65 -19.98 44.36
C ASP A 57 -39.69 -20.66 43.38
N GLN A 58 -39.96 -21.89 42.98
CA GLN A 58 -39.17 -22.58 41.93
C GLN A 58 -39.24 -21.81 40.60
N LEU A 59 -40.42 -21.47 40.12
CA LEU A 59 -40.61 -20.72 38.88
C LEU A 59 -39.94 -19.34 38.92
N ARG A 60 -40.04 -18.66 40.06
CA ARG A 60 -39.39 -17.36 40.27
C ARG A 60 -37.87 -17.49 40.22
N HIS A 61 -37.33 -18.52 40.83
CA HIS A 61 -35.90 -18.81 40.82
C HIS A 61 -35.39 -19.16 39.42
N GLU A 62 -36.11 -20.00 38.70
CA GLU A 62 -35.78 -20.33 37.29
C GLU A 62 -35.78 -19.08 36.40
N HIS A 63 -36.79 -18.20 36.57
CA HIS A 63 -36.87 -16.94 35.84
C HIS A 63 -35.66 -16.01 36.14
N GLN A 64 -35.30 -15.90 37.43
CA GLN A 64 -34.12 -15.11 37.79
C GLN A 64 -32.83 -15.67 37.24
N LEU A 65 -32.66 -16.99 37.20
CA LEU A 65 -31.49 -17.62 36.58
C LEU A 65 -31.47 -17.37 35.06
N ALA A 66 -32.59 -17.47 34.39
CA ALA A 66 -32.71 -17.23 32.95
C ALA A 66 -32.39 -15.76 32.61
N GLU A 67 -32.94 -14.81 33.39
CA GLU A 67 -32.60 -13.36 33.20
C GLU A 67 -31.12 -13.06 33.48
N ALA A 68 -30.53 -13.69 34.50
CA ALA A 68 -29.10 -13.52 34.81
C ALA A 68 -28.20 -14.10 33.68
N GLU A 69 -28.60 -15.24 33.14
CA GLU A 69 -27.87 -15.85 31.99
C GLU A 69 -27.99 -15.01 30.71
N GLU A 70 -29.16 -14.49 30.40
CA GLU A 70 -29.40 -13.60 29.25
C GLU A 70 -28.56 -12.30 29.40
N ALA A 71 -28.55 -11.70 30.59
CA ALA A 71 -27.77 -10.52 30.87
C ALA A 71 -26.23 -10.80 30.73
N ARG A 72 -25.78 -11.98 31.17
CA ARG A 72 -24.37 -12.40 31.01
C ARG A 72 -24.02 -12.55 29.55
N LEU A 73 -24.84 -13.26 28.76
CA LEU A 73 -24.62 -13.46 27.32
C LEU A 73 -24.65 -12.13 26.56
N ALA A 74 -25.58 -11.24 26.89
CA ALA A 74 -25.64 -9.90 26.31
C ALA A 74 -24.37 -9.08 26.62
N GLY A 75 -23.86 -9.17 27.85
CA GLY A 75 -22.62 -8.53 28.26
C GLY A 75 -21.39 -9.08 27.51
N GLU A 76 -21.31 -10.39 27.37
CA GLU A 76 -20.23 -11.04 26.60
C GLU A 76 -20.26 -10.64 25.12
N ALA A 77 -21.45 -10.63 24.51
CA ALA A 77 -21.63 -10.21 23.12
C ALA A 77 -21.23 -8.74 22.90
N GLN A 78 -21.60 -7.86 23.84
CA GLN A 78 -21.22 -6.45 23.79
C GLN A 78 -19.70 -6.28 23.93
N ALA A 79 -19.05 -6.97 24.87
CA ALA A 79 -17.61 -6.92 25.08
C ALA A 79 -16.84 -7.42 23.84
N LEU A 80 -17.35 -8.47 23.18
CA LEU A 80 -16.74 -9.03 21.98
C LEU A 80 -16.85 -8.05 20.78
N LYS A 81 -17.99 -7.36 20.68
CA LYS A 81 -18.19 -6.32 19.68
C LYS A 81 -17.26 -5.13 19.89
N GLU A 82 -17.12 -4.66 21.13
CA GLU A 82 -16.21 -3.56 21.46
C GLU A 82 -14.74 -3.92 21.23
N ALA A 83 -14.36 -5.17 21.51
CA ALA A 83 -13.02 -5.67 21.23
C ALA A 83 -12.72 -5.70 19.71
N ALA A 84 -13.65 -6.18 18.90
CA ALA A 84 -13.54 -6.19 17.44
C ALA A 84 -13.43 -4.77 16.84
N GLU A 85 -14.27 -3.83 17.32
CA GLU A 85 -14.20 -2.43 16.90
C GLU A 85 -12.89 -1.74 17.29
N ARG A 86 -12.31 -2.13 18.43
CA ARG A 86 -11.00 -1.63 18.87
C ARG A 86 -9.89 -2.17 17.96
N GLU A 87 -9.91 -3.47 17.68
CA GLU A 87 -8.93 -4.11 16.79
C GLU A 87 -8.96 -3.50 15.38
N GLU A 88 -10.15 -3.26 14.84
CA GLU A 88 -10.31 -2.61 13.53
C GLU A 88 -9.74 -1.18 13.53
N ARG A 89 -10.03 -0.39 14.57
CA ARG A 89 -9.46 0.95 14.72
C ARG A 89 -7.95 0.93 14.81
N ASP A 90 -7.38 0.02 15.59
CA ASP A 90 -5.93 -0.12 15.74
C ASP A 90 -5.27 -0.56 14.43
N ALA A 91 -5.91 -1.44 13.66
CA ALA A 91 -5.47 -1.83 12.33
C ALA A 91 -5.48 -0.66 11.34
N GLN A 92 -6.54 0.16 11.33
CA GLN A 92 -6.61 1.37 10.50
C GLN A 92 -5.52 2.37 10.86
N VAL A 93 -5.28 2.61 12.14
CA VAL A 93 -4.21 3.51 12.61
C VAL A 93 -2.83 2.98 12.20
N ALA A 94 -2.61 1.65 12.28
CA ALA A 94 -1.36 1.04 11.84
C ALA A 94 -1.15 1.17 10.32
N GLU A 95 -2.21 1.03 9.53
CA GLU A 95 -2.16 1.23 8.08
C GLU A 95 -1.87 2.69 7.72
N ASP A 96 -2.54 3.64 8.38
CA ASP A 96 -2.29 5.07 8.19
C ASP A 96 -0.86 5.47 8.58
N ARG A 97 -0.30 4.89 9.63
CA ARG A 97 1.11 5.08 10.00
C ARG A 97 2.05 4.55 8.92
N LYS A 98 1.74 3.41 8.30
CA LYS A 98 2.52 2.89 7.16
C LYS A 98 2.42 3.82 5.95
N LYS A 99 1.23 4.29 5.60
CA LYS A 99 0.99 5.22 4.49
C LYS A 99 1.66 6.58 4.71
N ASN A 100 1.64 7.07 5.95
CA ASN A 100 2.15 8.39 6.31
C ASN A 100 3.46 8.31 7.12
N ARG A 101 4.31 7.36 6.82
CA ARG A 101 5.54 7.07 7.58
C ARG A 101 6.39 8.31 7.84
N ALA A 102 6.45 9.24 6.89
CA ALA A 102 7.21 10.47 7.01
C ALA A 102 6.76 11.37 8.18
N LYS A 103 5.47 11.36 8.54
CA LYS A 103 4.93 12.12 9.68
C LYS A 103 5.42 11.62 11.04
N PHE A 104 5.87 10.38 11.11
CA PHE A 104 6.19 9.70 12.38
C PHE A 104 7.68 9.46 12.56
N ILE A 105 8.53 10.01 11.66
CA ILE A 105 9.99 9.97 11.81
C ILE A 105 10.36 10.90 12.96
N PRO A 106 11.05 10.41 14.00
CA PRO A 106 11.50 11.25 15.11
C PRO A 106 12.44 12.36 14.63
N VAL A 107 12.27 13.55 15.17
CA VAL A 107 13.17 14.67 14.94
C VAL A 107 14.34 14.56 15.91
N GLU A 108 15.57 14.55 15.41
CA GLU A 108 16.78 14.66 16.21
C GLU A 108 16.94 16.11 16.65
N VAL A 109 16.60 16.39 17.91
CA VAL A 109 16.67 17.75 18.49
C VAL A 109 18.13 18.20 18.51
N GLY A 110 18.40 19.36 17.87
CA GLY A 110 19.77 19.92 17.79
C GLY A 110 20.59 19.44 16.58
N ALA A 111 20.13 18.47 15.80
CA ALA A 111 20.76 18.12 14.55
C ALA A 111 20.59 19.25 13.52
N LYS A 112 21.70 19.64 12.86
CA LYS A 112 21.66 20.64 11.78
C LYS A 112 21.35 19.94 10.46
N MET A 113 20.62 20.64 9.59
CA MET A 113 20.45 20.19 8.22
C MET A 113 21.82 20.02 7.53
N PRO A 114 22.06 18.91 6.81
CA PRO A 114 23.30 18.73 6.07
C PRO A 114 23.48 19.86 5.04
N ASN A 115 24.70 20.38 4.91
CA ASN A 115 25.03 21.44 3.95
C ASN A 115 25.04 20.97 2.49
N ILE A 116 24.80 19.70 2.24
CA ILE A 116 24.76 19.10 0.91
C ILE A 116 23.29 18.75 0.62
N ASP A 117 22.75 19.26 -0.49
CA ASP A 117 21.45 18.84 -0.98
C ASP A 117 21.49 17.33 -1.22
N PRO A 118 20.76 16.54 -0.43
CA PRO A 118 20.76 15.10 -0.63
C PRO A 118 20.16 14.77 -2.00
N ILE A 119 20.84 13.90 -2.74
CA ILE A 119 20.33 13.40 -4.01
C ILE A 119 19.24 12.38 -3.68
N TYR A 120 18.00 12.74 -3.94
CA TYR A 120 16.85 11.86 -3.75
C TYR A 120 16.43 11.24 -5.07
N PHE A 121 16.52 9.93 -5.16
CA PHE A 121 15.87 9.20 -6.24
C PHE A 121 14.39 8.98 -5.89
N THR A 122 13.51 9.16 -6.86
CA THR A 122 12.08 8.95 -6.63
C THR A 122 11.77 7.48 -6.35
N ALA A 123 10.74 7.23 -5.54
CA ALA A 123 10.33 5.85 -5.21
C ALA A 123 10.00 5.03 -6.47
N ALA A 124 9.40 5.66 -7.49
CA ALA A 124 9.07 5.01 -8.76
C ALA A 124 10.34 4.62 -9.55
N TYR A 125 11.36 5.51 -9.62
CA TYR A 125 12.66 5.21 -10.23
C TYR A 125 13.34 4.04 -9.51
N MET A 126 13.40 4.09 -8.19
CA MET A 126 14.01 3.05 -7.36
C MET A 126 13.28 1.70 -7.48
N ALA A 127 11.95 1.71 -7.59
CA ALA A 127 11.16 0.48 -7.78
C ALA A 127 11.48 -0.21 -9.12
N LYS A 128 11.61 0.55 -10.21
CA LYS A 128 12.04 0.01 -11.52
C LYS A 128 13.48 -0.47 -11.48
N LEU A 129 14.36 0.28 -10.84
CA LEU A 129 15.77 -0.09 -10.71
C LEU A 129 15.96 -1.38 -9.90
N ARG A 130 15.21 -1.59 -8.81
CA ARG A 130 15.22 -2.83 -8.03
C ARG A 130 14.77 -4.06 -8.82
N LYS A 131 13.91 -3.85 -9.82
CA LYS A 131 13.50 -4.92 -10.76
C LYS A 131 14.53 -5.23 -11.83
N GLY A 132 15.63 -4.45 -11.91
CA GLY A 132 16.63 -4.58 -12.96
C GLY A 132 16.21 -4.00 -14.31
N GLU A 133 15.13 -3.20 -14.35
CA GLU A 133 14.65 -2.58 -15.59
C GLU A 133 15.60 -1.49 -16.06
N TYR A 134 15.78 -1.39 -17.39
CA TYR A 134 16.53 -0.29 -18.00
C TYR A 134 15.90 1.06 -17.66
N GLN A 135 16.76 2.01 -17.31
CA GLN A 135 16.36 3.40 -17.06
C GLN A 135 17.27 4.33 -17.86
N GLU A 136 16.68 5.33 -18.53
CA GLU A 136 17.47 6.37 -19.20
C GLU A 136 18.27 7.19 -18.17
N LEU A 137 19.51 7.50 -18.49
CA LEU A 137 20.42 8.26 -17.61
C LEU A 137 19.90 9.67 -17.32
N TRP A 138 19.12 10.25 -18.24
CA TRP A 138 18.49 11.55 -18.03
C TRP A 138 17.72 11.64 -16.71
N LEU A 139 17.10 10.55 -16.27
CA LEU A 139 16.34 10.50 -15.01
C LEU A 139 17.22 10.75 -13.78
N THR A 140 18.51 10.54 -13.87
CA THR A 140 19.48 10.82 -12.79
C THR A 140 20.19 12.17 -12.97
N THR A 141 19.95 12.90 -14.07
CA THR A 141 20.46 14.27 -14.22
C THR A 141 19.74 15.25 -13.29
N PRO A 142 20.32 16.39 -12.94
CA PRO A 142 19.63 17.42 -12.15
C PRO A 142 18.30 17.88 -12.77
N GLN A 143 18.21 17.90 -14.10
CA GLN A 143 17.01 18.27 -14.83
C GLN A 143 15.93 17.19 -14.73
N GLY A 144 16.31 15.93 -14.96
CA GLY A 144 15.40 14.78 -14.83
C GLY A 144 14.88 14.59 -13.42
N MET A 145 15.75 14.70 -12.42
CA MET A 145 15.36 14.63 -11.01
C MET A 145 14.39 15.75 -10.63
N ARG A 146 14.63 17.00 -11.05
CA ARG A 146 13.70 18.12 -10.83
C ARG A 146 12.36 17.88 -11.50
N TYR A 147 12.34 17.32 -12.69
CA TYR A 147 11.09 16.94 -13.37
C TYR A 147 10.31 15.89 -12.58
N LEU A 148 10.99 14.83 -12.16
CA LEU A 148 10.37 13.76 -11.35
C LEU A 148 9.81 14.29 -10.03
N LEU A 149 10.53 15.15 -9.32
CA LEU A 149 10.08 15.75 -8.06
C LEU A 149 8.85 16.65 -8.26
N LYS A 150 8.80 17.41 -9.36
CA LYS A 150 7.62 18.23 -9.71
C LYS A 150 6.40 17.36 -10.02
N SER A 151 6.58 16.27 -10.76
CA SER A 151 5.48 15.36 -11.10
C SER A 151 4.88 14.67 -9.87
N LEU A 152 5.70 14.37 -8.85
CA LEU A 152 5.24 13.83 -7.56
C LEU A 152 4.43 14.84 -6.74
N GLY A 153 4.78 16.14 -6.79
CA GLY A 153 4.07 17.20 -6.07
C GLY A 153 2.68 17.54 -6.66
N THR A 154 2.43 17.14 -7.90
CA THR A 154 1.15 17.39 -8.59
C THR A 154 0.19 16.19 -8.57
N SER A 155 0.63 15.03 -8.11
CA SER A 155 -0.14 13.77 -8.11
C SER A 155 -0.93 13.57 -6.82
N THR A 156 -1.80 14.52 -6.46
CA THR A 156 -2.88 14.30 -5.46
C THR A 156 -4.19 13.85 -6.11
N ALA A 157 -4.22 13.72 -7.43
CA ALA A 157 -5.38 13.20 -8.15
C ALA A 157 -5.31 11.68 -8.29
N PRO A 158 -6.47 10.96 -8.29
CA PRO A 158 -6.49 9.54 -8.59
C PRO A 158 -5.84 9.29 -9.96
N GLN A 159 -5.05 8.21 -10.07
CA GLN A 159 -4.30 7.88 -11.28
C GLN A 159 -5.21 7.94 -12.50
N ALA A 160 -5.04 8.97 -13.32
CA ALA A 160 -5.72 9.06 -14.60
C ALA A 160 -5.05 8.08 -15.57
N TRP A 161 -5.84 7.22 -16.20
CA TRP A 161 -5.40 6.27 -17.22
C TRP A 161 -5.65 6.88 -18.59
N SER A 162 -4.68 6.77 -19.47
CA SER A 162 -4.79 7.21 -20.88
C SER A 162 -4.51 6.05 -21.80
N LEU A 163 -5.19 6.04 -22.96
CA LEU A 163 -4.92 5.09 -24.02
C LEU A 163 -3.73 5.58 -24.84
N SER A 164 -2.70 4.75 -24.98
CA SER A 164 -1.56 4.99 -25.86
C SER A 164 -1.51 3.92 -26.92
N THR A 165 -1.29 4.32 -28.18
CA THR A 165 -1.06 3.40 -29.28
C THR A 165 0.46 3.17 -29.39
N GLY A 166 0.90 1.92 -29.18
CA GLY A 166 2.29 1.54 -29.34
C GLY A 166 2.73 1.59 -30.81
N GLU A 167 4.04 1.55 -31.06
CA GLU A 167 4.60 1.49 -32.42
C GLU A 167 4.16 0.23 -33.20
N ASP A 168 3.67 -0.78 -32.48
CA ASP A 168 3.09 -2.02 -33.00
C ASP A 168 1.59 -1.91 -33.32
N GLY A 169 0.99 -0.72 -33.19
CA GLY A 169 -0.43 -0.46 -33.40
C GLY A 169 -1.37 -0.99 -32.31
N GLN A 170 -0.85 -1.60 -31.24
CA GLN A 170 -1.67 -2.06 -30.12
C GLN A 170 -1.99 -0.92 -29.17
N VAL A 171 -3.25 -0.84 -28.75
CA VAL A 171 -3.71 0.14 -27.75
C VAL A 171 -3.40 -0.40 -26.37
N LYS A 172 -2.51 0.30 -25.64
CA LYS A 172 -2.18 0.00 -24.24
C LYS A 172 -2.76 1.05 -23.31
N VAL A 173 -3.27 0.60 -22.19
CA VAL A 173 -3.68 1.50 -21.09
C VAL A 173 -2.42 1.86 -20.30
N VAL A 174 -2.03 3.13 -20.35
CA VAL A 174 -0.81 3.65 -19.68
C VAL A 174 -1.20 4.73 -18.70
N ALA A 175 -0.51 4.80 -17.55
CA ALA A 175 -0.73 5.88 -16.61
C ALA A 175 -0.39 7.23 -17.27
N SER A 176 -1.24 8.23 -17.09
CA SER A 176 -1.06 9.58 -17.71
C SER A 176 0.30 10.20 -17.39
N ASP A 177 0.90 9.85 -16.25
CA ASP A 177 2.20 10.36 -15.85
C ASP A 177 3.36 9.70 -16.64
N GLU A 178 3.21 8.46 -17.09
CA GLU A 178 4.18 7.81 -17.99
C GLU A 178 4.16 8.43 -19.39
N LEU A 179 2.99 8.80 -19.90
CA LEU A 179 2.87 9.53 -21.18
C LEU A 179 3.49 10.92 -21.12
N LYS A 180 3.30 11.65 -20.03
CA LYS A 180 3.95 12.95 -19.81
C LYS A 180 5.47 12.83 -19.73
N LEU A 181 5.95 11.77 -19.06
CA LEU A 181 7.36 11.48 -18.95
C LEU A 181 7.97 11.15 -20.30
N SER A 182 7.32 10.32 -21.14
CA SER A 182 7.83 9.93 -22.46
C SER A 182 8.05 11.12 -23.40
N ASN A 183 7.24 12.18 -23.27
CA ASN A 183 7.35 13.39 -24.09
C ASN A 183 8.50 14.31 -23.68
N VAL A 184 9.04 14.16 -22.47
CA VAL A 184 10.11 15.02 -21.91
C VAL A 184 11.41 14.24 -21.74
N LEU A 185 11.34 12.93 -21.76
CA LEU A 185 12.46 12.03 -21.57
C LEU A 185 13.51 12.23 -22.67
N VAL A 186 14.73 12.58 -22.27
CA VAL A 186 15.86 12.64 -23.18
C VAL A 186 16.55 11.27 -23.20
N ARG A 187 16.77 10.72 -24.38
CA ARG A 187 17.46 9.44 -24.55
C ARG A 187 18.94 9.59 -24.18
N ASP A 188 19.55 8.52 -23.72
CA ASP A 188 20.97 8.52 -23.34
C ASP A 188 21.86 9.06 -24.46
N GLU A 189 21.59 8.73 -25.72
CA GLU A 189 22.35 9.19 -26.88
C GLU A 189 22.30 10.71 -27.08
N ASP A 190 21.29 11.38 -26.57
CA ASP A 190 21.03 12.81 -26.79
C ASP A 190 21.52 13.69 -25.61
N LEU A 191 22.14 13.08 -24.59
CA LEU A 191 22.69 13.80 -23.45
C LEU A 191 23.94 14.60 -23.84
N SER A 192 24.19 15.70 -23.09
CA SER A 192 25.51 16.34 -23.10
C SER A 192 26.56 15.41 -22.47
N TRP A 193 27.84 15.64 -22.79
CA TRP A 193 28.93 14.84 -22.20
C TRP A 193 28.98 14.97 -20.67
N GLU A 194 28.76 16.16 -20.16
CA GLU A 194 28.78 16.50 -18.74
C GLU A 194 27.61 15.84 -18.01
N ASP A 195 26.39 15.93 -18.58
CA ASP A 195 25.20 15.28 -18.02
C ASP A 195 25.34 13.75 -18.06
N PHE A 196 25.86 13.21 -19.17
CA PHE A 196 26.07 11.76 -19.32
C PHE A 196 27.02 11.21 -18.25
N LEU A 197 28.20 11.83 -18.04
CA LEU A 197 29.15 11.36 -17.01
C LEU A 197 28.58 11.48 -15.61
N SER A 198 27.98 12.62 -15.29
CA SER A 198 27.34 12.85 -13.99
C SER A 198 26.21 11.83 -13.73
N ALA A 199 25.38 11.60 -14.72
CA ALA A 199 24.26 10.67 -14.64
C ALA A 199 24.73 9.21 -14.49
N LEU A 200 25.82 8.82 -15.15
CA LEU A 200 26.37 7.46 -15.01
C LEU A 200 26.90 7.21 -13.59
N ILE A 201 27.54 8.19 -12.97
CA ILE A 201 27.99 8.12 -11.57
C ILE A 201 26.78 8.03 -10.63
N LEU A 202 25.73 8.82 -10.88
CA LEU A 202 24.51 8.81 -10.07
C LEU A 202 23.71 7.51 -10.23
N LEU A 203 23.73 6.90 -11.43
CA LEU A 203 23.18 5.56 -11.62
C LEU A 203 23.87 4.54 -10.71
N ILE A 204 25.21 4.55 -10.64
CA ILE A 204 25.96 3.64 -9.76
C ILE A 204 25.60 3.85 -8.29
N LYS A 205 25.40 5.10 -7.87
CA LYS A 205 24.90 5.41 -6.53
C LYS A 205 23.50 4.84 -6.30
N ALA A 206 22.59 5.02 -7.26
CA ALA A 206 21.24 4.48 -7.19
C ALA A 206 21.23 2.94 -7.16
N MET A 207 22.12 2.28 -7.91
CA MET A 207 22.28 0.82 -7.88
C MET A 207 22.68 0.32 -6.48
N LYS A 208 23.60 1.04 -5.79
CA LYS A 208 23.96 0.73 -4.40
C LYS A 208 22.76 0.87 -3.45
N GLU A 209 21.99 1.95 -3.58
CA GLU A 209 20.76 2.16 -2.80
C GLU A 209 19.65 1.15 -3.12
N ALA A 210 19.65 0.61 -4.35
CA ALA A 210 18.72 -0.43 -4.80
C ALA A 210 19.20 -1.85 -4.45
N GLU A 211 20.33 -1.99 -3.73
CA GLU A 211 20.91 -3.25 -3.29
C GLU A 211 21.23 -4.22 -4.46
N TRP A 212 21.76 -3.68 -5.55
CA TRP A 212 22.21 -4.51 -6.65
C TRP A 212 23.41 -5.38 -6.24
N PRO A 213 23.60 -6.56 -6.86
CA PRO A 213 24.77 -7.40 -6.63
C PRO A 213 26.07 -6.64 -6.81
N GLN A 214 27.04 -6.87 -5.92
CA GLN A 214 28.29 -6.11 -5.86
C GLN A 214 29.10 -6.21 -7.16
N ASP A 215 29.13 -7.39 -7.79
CA ASP A 215 29.79 -7.62 -9.09
C ASP A 215 29.26 -6.71 -10.20
N ARG A 216 27.95 -6.47 -10.23
CA ARG A 216 27.31 -5.55 -11.19
C ARG A 216 27.65 -4.09 -10.90
N ILE A 217 27.64 -3.70 -9.63
CA ILE A 217 28.04 -2.34 -9.23
C ILE A 217 29.50 -2.08 -9.61
N GLU A 218 30.39 -3.04 -9.40
CA GLU A 218 31.79 -2.96 -9.78
C GLU A 218 31.98 -2.90 -11.30
N MET A 219 31.24 -3.73 -12.06
CA MET A 219 31.24 -3.69 -13.51
C MET A 219 30.88 -2.30 -14.05
N PHE A 220 29.76 -1.70 -13.57
CA PHE A 220 29.33 -0.36 -13.96
C PHE A 220 30.34 0.71 -13.51
N SER A 221 30.97 0.54 -12.36
CA SER A 221 32.01 1.45 -11.88
C SER A 221 33.25 1.40 -12.76
N ARG A 222 33.71 0.20 -13.18
CA ARG A 222 34.83 0.03 -14.13
C ARG A 222 34.47 0.59 -15.51
N LEU A 223 33.22 0.36 -15.99
CA LEU A 223 32.74 0.96 -17.24
C LEU A 223 32.89 2.48 -17.20
N ALA A 224 32.38 3.13 -16.15
CA ALA A 224 32.45 4.59 -16.01
C ALA A 224 33.91 5.08 -16.01
N GLY A 225 34.81 4.40 -15.29
CA GLY A 225 36.25 4.70 -15.28
C GLY A 225 36.91 4.55 -16.66
N ASN A 226 36.62 3.45 -17.35
CA ASN A 226 37.18 3.19 -18.68
C ASN A 226 36.68 4.20 -19.71
N ILE A 227 35.40 4.59 -19.66
CA ILE A 227 34.86 5.63 -20.54
C ILE A 227 35.49 6.99 -20.24
N GLN A 228 35.68 7.35 -18.99
CA GLN A 228 36.26 8.64 -18.59
C GLN A 228 37.75 8.74 -18.97
N SER A 229 38.49 7.63 -18.92
CA SER A 229 39.92 7.55 -19.28
C SER A 229 40.18 7.24 -20.75
N HIS A 230 39.13 6.96 -21.54
CA HIS A 230 39.28 6.64 -22.96
C HIS A 230 39.87 7.84 -23.73
N PRO A 231 40.74 7.62 -24.77
CA PRO A 231 41.30 8.70 -25.58
C PRO A 231 40.26 9.66 -26.17
N TYR A 232 39.07 9.18 -26.55
CA TYR A 232 37.97 10.02 -27.04
C TYR A 232 37.37 10.96 -25.98
N ALA A 233 37.47 10.62 -24.70
CA ALA A 233 36.98 11.48 -23.62
C ALA A 233 37.86 12.72 -23.42
N THR A 234 39.17 12.57 -23.62
CA THR A 234 40.19 13.61 -23.44
C THR A 234 40.63 14.25 -24.74
N SER A 235 40.06 13.83 -25.86
CA SER A 235 40.37 14.34 -27.20
C SER A 235 40.09 15.84 -27.30
N LEU A 236 40.96 16.53 -28.06
CA LEU A 236 40.78 17.91 -28.45
C LEU A 236 39.92 18.05 -29.72
N ASP A 237 39.14 17.05 -30.05
CA ASP A 237 38.23 17.06 -31.19
C ASP A 237 37.23 18.22 -31.10
N THR A 238 37.33 19.15 -32.03
CA THR A 238 36.45 20.32 -32.13
C THR A 238 35.07 20.00 -32.71
N THR A 239 34.93 18.82 -33.31
CA THR A 239 33.62 18.36 -33.86
C THR A 239 32.70 17.79 -32.78
N GLY A 240 33.27 17.38 -31.66
CA GLY A 240 32.56 16.69 -30.56
C GLY A 240 32.16 15.25 -30.89
N CYS A 241 32.65 14.71 -32.05
CA CYS A 241 32.28 13.35 -32.47
C CYS A 241 32.85 12.28 -31.54
N ASP A 242 34.06 12.49 -30.99
CA ASP A 242 34.72 11.54 -30.10
C ASP A 242 33.87 11.29 -28.82
N LYS A 243 33.52 12.34 -28.12
CA LYS A 243 32.67 12.25 -26.92
C LYS A 243 31.28 11.71 -27.25
N ARG A 244 30.69 12.14 -28.36
CA ARG A 244 29.39 11.65 -28.83
C ARG A 244 29.41 10.16 -29.14
N ALA A 245 30.51 9.64 -29.72
CA ALA A 245 30.70 8.22 -29.97
C ALA A 245 30.67 7.38 -28.70
N LEU A 246 31.33 7.85 -27.62
CA LEU A 246 31.28 7.19 -26.31
C LEU A 246 29.88 7.15 -25.73
N ILE A 247 29.12 8.24 -25.83
CA ILE A 247 27.71 8.30 -25.34
C ILE A 247 26.87 7.30 -26.12
N ILE A 248 26.92 7.31 -27.46
CA ILE A 248 26.15 6.39 -28.31
C ILE A 248 26.51 4.94 -28.00
N TYR A 249 27.80 4.65 -27.87
CA TYR A 249 28.30 3.32 -27.54
C TYR A 249 27.72 2.83 -26.22
N VAL A 250 27.87 3.56 -25.12
CA VAL A 250 27.44 3.15 -23.79
C VAL A 250 25.90 3.02 -23.73
N ALA A 251 25.18 3.94 -24.35
CA ALA A 251 23.71 3.88 -24.40
C ALA A 251 23.23 2.57 -25.04
N ARG A 252 23.86 2.16 -26.15
CA ARG A 252 23.52 0.91 -26.84
C ARG A 252 23.91 -0.32 -26.04
N GLN A 253 25.13 -0.34 -25.49
CA GLN A 253 25.60 -1.48 -24.70
C GLN A 253 24.74 -1.68 -23.45
N ARG A 254 24.41 -0.61 -22.75
CA ARG A 254 23.52 -0.69 -21.58
C ARG A 254 22.15 -1.23 -21.97
N ARG A 255 21.54 -0.73 -23.03
CA ARG A 255 20.22 -1.16 -23.49
C ARG A 255 20.21 -2.63 -23.92
N ALA A 256 21.24 -3.04 -24.68
CA ALA A 256 21.41 -4.44 -25.08
C ALA A 256 21.60 -5.36 -23.85
N TRP A 257 22.44 -4.96 -22.89
CA TRP A 257 22.70 -5.72 -21.68
C TRP A 257 21.44 -5.95 -20.86
N HIS A 258 20.64 -4.90 -20.63
CA HIS A 258 19.34 -5.04 -19.93
C HIS A 258 18.35 -5.93 -20.70
N THR A 259 18.37 -5.86 -22.05
CA THR A 259 17.54 -6.74 -22.87
C THR A 259 17.95 -8.21 -22.72
N MET A 260 19.27 -8.49 -22.67
CA MET A 260 19.78 -9.84 -22.43
C MET A 260 19.41 -10.33 -21.02
N ALA A 261 19.50 -9.45 -20.01
CA ALA A 261 19.12 -9.76 -18.64
C ALA A 261 17.64 -10.15 -18.53
N LEU A 262 16.74 -9.42 -19.22
CA LEU A 262 15.30 -9.74 -19.26
C LEU A 262 15.01 -11.08 -19.96
N ARG A 263 15.88 -11.53 -20.83
CA ARG A 263 15.77 -12.82 -21.54
C ARG A 263 16.51 -13.96 -20.84
N GLU A 264 17.02 -13.71 -19.63
CA GLU A 264 17.81 -14.68 -18.85
C GLU A 264 19.03 -15.25 -19.60
N GLN A 265 19.61 -14.46 -20.49
CA GLN A 265 20.80 -14.83 -21.25
C GLN A 265 22.06 -14.61 -20.41
N SER A 266 23.17 -15.27 -20.80
CA SER A 266 24.48 -14.97 -20.23
C SER A 266 24.84 -13.51 -20.45
N LEU A 267 25.21 -12.81 -19.37
CA LEU A 267 25.48 -11.37 -19.40
C LEU A 267 26.98 -11.13 -19.63
N PRO A 268 27.35 -10.36 -20.66
CA PRO A 268 28.71 -9.94 -20.87
C PRO A 268 29.15 -8.89 -19.85
N ASP A 269 30.47 -8.77 -19.63
CA ASP A 269 31.08 -7.71 -18.83
C ASP A 269 31.11 -6.41 -19.62
N LEU A 270 30.24 -5.45 -19.27
CA LEU A 270 30.16 -4.14 -19.93
C LEU A 270 31.43 -3.28 -19.74
N SER A 271 32.28 -3.57 -18.77
CA SER A 271 33.50 -2.81 -18.54
C SER A 271 34.57 -3.08 -19.60
N ILE A 272 34.45 -4.18 -20.35
CA ILE A 272 35.31 -4.51 -21.48
C ILE A 272 34.77 -3.80 -22.71
N LEU A 273 35.53 -2.78 -23.21
CA LEU A 273 35.07 -2.00 -24.33
C LEU A 273 35.29 -2.77 -25.65
N ASP A 274 34.28 -2.79 -26.50
CA ASP A 274 34.34 -3.30 -27.86
C ASP A 274 34.72 -2.14 -28.80
N GLU A 275 36.00 -2.06 -29.16
CA GLU A 275 36.54 -1.01 -30.04
C GLU A 275 35.89 -1.01 -31.43
N THR A 276 35.46 -2.18 -31.92
CA THR A 276 34.77 -2.26 -33.22
C THR A 276 33.37 -1.63 -33.15
N ALA A 277 32.64 -1.88 -32.07
CA ALA A 277 31.33 -1.25 -31.84
C ALA A 277 31.48 0.25 -31.57
N LEU A 278 32.55 0.66 -30.87
CA LEU A 278 32.85 2.07 -30.63
C LEU A 278 33.20 2.79 -31.93
N ALA A 279 34.01 2.19 -32.84
CA ALA A 279 34.31 2.76 -34.16
C ALA A 279 33.04 2.99 -35.00
N ARG A 280 32.08 2.05 -34.95
CA ARG A 280 30.77 2.22 -35.63
C ARG A 280 29.96 3.37 -35.02
N ALA A 281 30.00 3.54 -33.71
CA ALA A 281 29.37 4.67 -33.03
C ALA A 281 30.01 6.00 -33.42
N TRP A 282 31.32 6.01 -33.62
CA TRP A 282 32.05 7.20 -34.11
C TRP A 282 31.63 7.57 -35.53
N GLU A 283 31.59 6.61 -36.45
CA GLU A 283 31.12 6.85 -37.82
C GLU A 283 29.68 7.44 -37.84
N GLU A 284 28.87 7.01 -36.95
CA GLU A 284 27.51 7.55 -36.83
C GLU A 284 27.50 8.97 -36.27
N ALA A 285 28.26 9.23 -35.20
CA ALA A 285 28.42 10.58 -34.64
C ALA A 285 28.93 11.54 -35.72
N PHE A 286 29.89 11.12 -36.52
CA PHE A 286 30.44 11.92 -37.62
C PHE A 286 29.38 12.16 -38.73
N ARG A 287 28.59 11.18 -39.08
CA ARG A 287 27.46 11.35 -40.03
C ARG A 287 26.44 12.38 -39.52
N MET A 288 26.06 12.31 -38.25
CA MET A 288 25.16 13.26 -37.61
C MET A 288 25.75 14.69 -37.64
N PHE A 289 27.00 14.84 -37.26
CA PHE A 289 27.71 16.12 -37.33
C PHE A 289 27.67 16.74 -38.72
N ARG A 290 28.01 15.96 -39.74
CA ARG A 290 27.97 16.41 -41.15
C ARG A 290 26.55 16.86 -41.55
N GLN A 291 25.52 16.08 -41.22
CA GLN A 291 24.15 16.41 -41.58
C GLN A 291 23.69 17.72 -40.92
N THR A 292 24.08 17.95 -39.67
CA THR A 292 23.73 19.17 -38.94
C THR A 292 24.44 20.39 -39.55
N ASN A 293 25.72 20.28 -39.86
CA ASN A 293 26.48 21.37 -40.46
C ASN A 293 25.97 21.70 -41.87
N PHE A 294 25.66 20.70 -42.70
CA PHE A 294 25.07 20.96 -44.02
C PHE A 294 23.73 21.69 -43.94
N ARG A 295 22.90 21.35 -42.95
CA ARG A 295 21.64 22.05 -42.73
C ARG A 295 21.84 23.50 -42.29
N GLN A 296 22.79 23.76 -41.40
CA GLN A 296 23.11 25.11 -40.95
C GLN A 296 23.63 25.99 -42.12
N VAL A 297 24.59 25.49 -42.91
CA VAL A 297 25.11 26.18 -44.09
C VAL A 297 24.00 26.49 -45.08
N ARG A 298 23.08 25.54 -45.32
CA ARG A 298 21.95 25.74 -46.24
C ARG A 298 20.97 26.83 -45.73
N VAL A 299 20.70 26.89 -44.42
CA VAL A 299 19.85 27.91 -43.81
C VAL A 299 20.48 29.27 -43.92
N VAL A 300 21.80 29.40 -43.65
CA VAL A 300 22.53 30.67 -43.78
C VAL A 300 22.52 31.17 -45.20
N LEU A 301 22.75 30.29 -46.17
CA LEU A 301 22.72 30.63 -47.62
C LEU A 301 21.32 31.08 -48.07
N LEU A 302 20.24 30.42 -47.58
CA LEU A 302 18.86 30.82 -47.92
C LEU A 302 18.50 32.17 -47.31
N LEU A 303 18.96 32.48 -46.10
CA LEU A 303 18.75 33.76 -45.45
C LEU A 303 19.56 34.91 -46.15
N SER A 304 20.77 34.61 -46.62
CA SER A 304 21.60 35.58 -47.35
C SER A 304 21.10 35.88 -48.76
N LEU A 305 20.39 34.96 -49.42
CA LEU A 305 19.81 35.14 -50.75
C LEU A 305 18.42 35.76 -50.74
N GLY A 306 17.74 35.78 -49.59
CA GLY A 306 16.37 36.35 -49.41
C GLY A 306 16.34 37.84 -49.04
N THR A 307 17.47 38.50 -48.99
CA THR A 307 17.61 39.93 -48.63
C THR A 307 17.91 40.85 -49.82
N TYR A 308 17.46 40.50 -51.02
CA TYR A 308 17.50 41.39 -52.18
C TYR A 308 16.09 41.63 -52.72
#